data_758fae334a63259d2bec8dcb54fe8325
#
_entry.id   758fae334a63259d2bec8dcb54fe8325
#
_cell.length_a   1.000
_cell.length_b   1.000
_cell.length_c   1.000
_cell.angle_alpha   90.00
_cell.angle_beta   90.00
_cell.angle_gamma   90.00
#
_symmetry.space_group_name_H-M   'P 1'
#
loop_
_entity.id
_entity.type
_entity.pdbx_description
1 polymer ?
#
loop_
_entity_poly.entity_id
_entity_poly.type
_entity_poly.pdbx_seq_one_letter_code
_entity_poly.pdbx_strand_id
1 'polypeptide(L)'
;GDSGEIYSENRATLQQQWSSTSYEISKLRDNPESAQSEFDEILKPSNGLIIAPNFDINENVSAPYINVGNKPKIAVLREQGINGHIEMAAAFTKAGFEAHDVHMSDILSGRVSLDTFRGLVACGGFSYGDVVGAGRGWANSILYNPRAKDQFSEFFNRDDSFALGVCNGCQ
;
A
#
# COMPACT_ATOMS: atom_id res chain seq x y z
N GLY A 1 17.28 36.14 -20.08
CA GLY A 1 17.56 37.19 -21.07
C GLY A 1 17.32 38.54 -20.45
N ASP A 2 17.95 39.57 -20.92
CA ASP A 2 17.87 40.95 -20.42
C ASP A 2 16.56 41.67 -20.73
N SER A 3 15.55 40.96 -21.21
CA SER A 3 14.20 41.47 -21.43
C SER A 3 13.36 41.23 -20.17
N GLY A 4 12.75 42.28 -19.65
CA GLY A 4 11.86 42.25 -18.52
C GLY A 4 10.73 41.21 -18.64
N GLU A 5 9.79 41.23 -17.72
CA GLU A 5 8.64 40.31 -17.70
C GLU A 5 7.90 40.33 -19.06
N ILE A 6 7.79 39.13 -19.66
CA ILE A 6 7.12 38.96 -20.97
C ILE A 6 5.63 38.58 -20.75
N TYR A 7 5.34 37.88 -19.68
CA TYR A 7 3.99 37.41 -19.36
C TYR A 7 3.86 37.16 -17.88
N SER A 8 2.73 37.56 -17.30
CA SER A 8 2.38 37.29 -15.90
C SER A 8 0.91 36.95 -15.81
N GLU A 9 0.59 35.86 -15.16
CA GLU A 9 -0.78 35.41 -14.96
C GLU A 9 -0.90 34.64 -13.64
N ASN A 10 -2.09 34.56 -13.09
CA ASN A 10 -2.36 33.78 -11.91
C ASN A 10 -2.18 32.28 -12.18
N ARG A 11 -1.54 31.56 -11.23
CA ARG A 11 -1.30 30.12 -11.33
C ARG A 11 -2.58 29.33 -11.59
N ALA A 12 -3.67 29.67 -10.89
CA ALA A 12 -4.94 28.95 -11.03
C ALA A 12 -5.54 29.15 -12.43
N THR A 13 -5.46 30.36 -12.99
CA THR A 13 -5.89 30.64 -14.36
C THR A 13 -5.10 29.82 -15.37
N LEU A 14 -3.77 29.79 -15.24
CA LEU A 14 -2.91 28.97 -16.10
C LEU A 14 -3.23 27.48 -15.98
N GLN A 15 -3.44 26.99 -14.76
CA GLN A 15 -3.82 25.61 -14.51
C GLN A 15 -5.17 25.27 -15.14
N GLN A 16 -6.16 26.17 -15.03
CA GLN A 16 -7.47 25.98 -15.64
C GLN A 16 -7.38 25.93 -17.17
N GLN A 17 -6.61 26.84 -17.79
CA GLN A 17 -6.37 26.82 -19.23
C GLN A 17 -5.69 25.53 -19.67
N TRP A 18 -4.66 25.09 -18.95
CA TRP A 18 -3.97 23.84 -19.23
C TRP A 18 -4.89 22.62 -19.09
N SER A 19 -5.78 22.61 -18.10
CA SER A 19 -6.70 21.50 -17.82
C SER A 19 -7.94 21.49 -18.73
N SER A 20 -8.21 22.54 -19.49
CA SER A 20 -9.46 22.71 -20.25
C SER A 20 -9.72 21.56 -21.24
N THR A 21 -8.70 21.12 -21.98
CA THR A 21 -8.85 20.01 -22.92
C THR A 21 -9.19 18.70 -22.23
N SER A 22 -8.52 18.38 -21.12
CA SER A 22 -8.80 17.18 -20.32
C SER A 22 -10.21 17.24 -19.71
N TYR A 23 -10.64 18.42 -19.27
CA TYR A 23 -12.00 18.62 -18.76
C TYR A 23 -13.07 18.33 -19.83
N GLU A 24 -12.92 18.86 -21.06
CA GLU A 24 -13.89 18.58 -22.13
C GLU A 24 -13.95 17.09 -22.50
N ILE A 25 -12.82 16.38 -22.47
CA ILE A 25 -12.79 14.93 -22.67
C ILE A 25 -13.47 14.20 -21.51
N SER A 26 -13.17 14.57 -20.25
CA SER A 26 -13.77 13.95 -19.07
C SER A 26 -15.28 14.15 -19.03
N LYS A 27 -15.76 15.34 -19.40
CA LYS A 27 -17.18 15.67 -19.49
C LYS A 27 -17.96 14.80 -20.49
N LEU A 28 -17.31 14.36 -21.57
CA LEU A 28 -17.91 13.46 -22.56
C LEU A 28 -17.85 11.99 -22.14
N ARG A 29 -16.84 11.60 -21.40
CA ARG A 29 -16.56 10.21 -21.02
C ARG A 29 -17.18 9.82 -19.68
N ASP A 30 -17.07 10.72 -18.69
CA ASP A 30 -17.40 10.48 -17.30
C ASP A 30 -18.72 11.16 -16.90
N ASN A 31 -19.00 11.29 -15.61
CA ASN A 31 -20.14 12.08 -15.13
C ASN A 31 -19.90 13.58 -15.38
N PRO A 32 -20.74 14.28 -16.17
CA PRO A 32 -20.50 15.68 -16.54
C PRO A 32 -20.52 16.64 -15.34
N GLU A 33 -21.36 16.38 -14.33
CA GLU A 33 -21.46 17.25 -13.14
C GLU A 33 -20.21 17.12 -12.27
N SER A 34 -19.68 15.92 -12.13
CA SER A 34 -18.43 15.67 -11.41
C SER A 34 -17.24 16.32 -12.12
N ALA A 35 -17.13 16.16 -13.44
CA ALA A 35 -16.09 16.78 -14.24
C ALA A 35 -16.15 18.33 -14.18
N GLN A 36 -17.35 18.91 -14.20
CA GLN A 36 -17.55 20.35 -14.03
C GLN A 36 -17.13 20.80 -12.63
N SER A 37 -17.54 20.09 -11.59
CA SER A 37 -17.18 20.43 -10.21
C SER A 37 -15.68 20.40 -9.99
N GLU A 38 -14.98 19.37 -10.50
CA GLU A 38 -13.51 19.27 -10.43
C GLU A 38 -12.83 20.47 -11.15
N PHE A 39 -13.32 20.83 -12.33
CA PHE A 39 -12.78 21.93 -13.10
C PHE A 39 -12.97 23.30 -12.41
N ASP A 40 -14.14 23.51 -11.79
CA ASP A 40 -14.46 24.74 -11.07
C ASP A 40 -13.64 24.89 -9.78
N GLU A 41 -13.24 23.78 -9.14
CA GLU A 41 -12.41 23.80 -7.93
C GLU A 41 -11.01 24.39 -8.19
N ILE A 42 -10.50 24.35 -9.43
CA ILE A 42 -9.17 24.89 -9.78
C ILE A 42 -9.05 26.38 -9.42
N LEU A 43 -10.12 27.15 -9.59
CA LEU A 43 -10.13 28.58 -9.30
C LEU A 43 -10.43 28.93 -7.84
N LYS A 44 -10.92 27.96 -7.06
CA LYS A 44 -11.30 28.22 -5.67
C LYS A 44 -10.06 28.25 -4.76
N PRO A 45 -10.01 29.17 -3.80
CA PRO A 45 -8.99 29.13 -2.76
C PRO A 45 -9.14 27.82 -1.97
N SER A 46 -8.10 27.03 -1.89
CA SER A 46 -8.09 25.81 -1.13
C SER A 46 -6.85 25.74 -0.25
N ASN A 47 -7.06 25.41 1.02
CA ASN A 47 -5.97 25.10 1.96
C ASN A 47 -5.48 23.65 1.83
N GLY A 48 -5.97 22.91 0.82
CA GLY A 48 -5.71 21.48 0.65
C GLY A 48 -6.55 20.61 1.61
N LEU A 49 -6.05 19.41 1.85
CA LEU A 49 -6.73 18.47 2.76
C LEU A 49 -6.61 18.93 4.21
N ILE A 50 -7.74 18.93 4.91
CA ILE A 50 -7.77 19.18 6.35
C ILE A 50 -7.67 17.85 7.06
N ILE A 51 -6.63 17.68 7.87
CA ILE A 51 -6.42 16.49 8.69
C ILE A 51 -6.91 16.80 10.10
N ALA A 52 -7.90 16.06 10.56
CA ALA A 52 -8.44 16.13 11.91
C ALA A 52 -8.39 14.73 12.56
N PRO A 53 -7.23 14.27 13.02
CA PRO A 53 -7.11 12.96 13.66
C PRO A 53 -7.88 12.95 14.98
N ASN A 54 -8.53 11.82 15.26
CA ASN A 54 -9.24 11.58 16.53
C ASN A 54 -8.38 10.85 17.56
N PHE A 55 -7.06 10.84 17.35
CA PHE A 55 -6.06 10.23 18.23
C PHE A 55 -4.87 11.19 18.39
N ASP A 56 -4.08 11.02 19.45
CA ASP A 56 -2.83 11.76 19.64
C ASP A 56 -1.75 11.20 18.70
N ILE A 57 -1.31 12.02 17.75
CA ILE A 57 -0.27 11.64 16.76
C ILE A 57 1.10 11.38 17.40
N ASN A 58 1.31 11.82 18.63
CA ASN A 58 2.54 11.60 19.39
C ASN A 58 2.45 10.37 20.32
N GLU A 59 1.29 9.75 20.44
CA GLU A 59 1.11 8.55 21.24
C GLU A 59 1.85 7.37 20.62
N ASN A 60 2.70 6.72 21.40
CA ASN A 60 3.33 5.45 21.00
C ASN A 60 2.58 4.27 21.62
N VAL A 61 1.57 3.79 20.91
CA VAL A 61 0.73 2.66 21.35
C VAL A 61 1.53 1.34 21.53
N SER A 62 2.72 1.24 20.90
CA SER A 62 3.59 0.07 21.01
C SER A 62 4.48 0.10 22.25
N ALA A 63 4.70 1.27 22.87
CA ALA A 63 5.64 1.45 23.97
C ALA A 63 5.43 0.47 25.15
N PRO A 64 4.21 0.13 25.56
CA PRO A 64 3.98 -0.84 26.64
C PRO A 64 4.45 -2.26 26.30
N TYR A 65 4.57 -2.61 25.02
CA TYR A 65 4.81 -3.98 24.53
C TYR A 65 6.25 -4.20 24.08
N ILE A 66 6.99 -3.16 23.70
CA ILE A 66 8.34 -3.26 23.15
C ILE A 66 9.35 -3.86 24.14
N ASN A 67 9.17 -3.61 25.44
CA ASN A 67 10.14 -3.95 26.49
C ASN A 67 9.82 -5.24 27.25
N VAL A 68 8.86 -6.05 26.82
CA VAL A 68 8.47 -7.30 27.53
C VAL A 68 9.38 -8.49 27.23
N GLY A 69 10.48 -8.30 26.48
CA GLY A 69 11.49 -9.32 26.21
C GLY A 69 11.11 -10.39 25.19
N ASN A 70 9.85 -10.49 24.80
CA ASN A 70 9.39 -11.41 23.77
C ASN A 70 9.05 -10.62 22.49
N LYS A 71 9.69 -11.00 21.37
CA LYS A 71 9.43 -10.41 20.07
C LYS A 71 8.74 -11.44 19.17
N PRO A 72 7.41 -11.37 19.02
CA PRO A 72 6.72 -12.28 18.11
C PRO A 72 7.27 -12.15 16.70
N LYS A 73 7.46 -13.29 16.03
CA LYS A 73 7.96 -13.30 14.64
C LYS A 73 6.86 -12.97 13.66
N ILE A 74 7.17 -12.11 12.70
CA ILE A 74 6.29 -11.80 11.58
C ILE A 74 6.98 -12.09 10.24
N ALA A 75 6.30 -12.79 9.35
CA ALA A 75 6.72 -12.99 7.98
C ALA A 75 6.32 -11.77 7.14
N VAL A 76 7.31 -11.02 6.69
CA VAL A 76 7.13 -9.96 5.71
C VAL A 76 7.21 -10.60 4.32
N LEU A 77 6.04 -10.93 3.80
CA LEU A 77 5.91 -11.72 2.58
C LEU A 77 6.06 -10.88 1.33
N ARG A 78 6.82 -11.39 0.39
CA ARG A 78 6.99 -10.76 -0.92
C ARG A 78 7.08 -11.77 -2.06
N GLU A 79 6.72 -11.29 -3.25
CA GLU A 79 6.89 -11.96 -4.53
C GLU A 79 7.56 -10.98 -5.50
N GLN A 80 7.99 -11.44 -6.68
CA GLN A 80 8.56 -10.53 -7.69
C GLN A 80 7.56 -9.43 -8.05
N GLY A 81 8.03 -8.19 -8.14
CA GLY A 81 7.21 -7.01 -8.36
C GLY A 81 6.64 -6.39 -7.09
N ILE A 82 6.86 -6.99 -5.93
CA ILE A 82 6.50 -6.41 -4.63
C ILE A 82 7.55 -5.36 -4.23
N ASN A 83 7.07 -4.25 -3.67
CA ASN A 83 7.91 -3.24 -3.03
C ASN A 83 7.35 -2.88 -1.64
N GLY A 84 8.06 -2.02 -0.91
CA GLY A 84 7.62 -1.60 0.42
C GLY A 84 7.85 -2.65 1.53
N HIS A 85 8.49 -3.78 1.24
CA HIS A 85 8.78 -4.82 2.24
C HIS A 85 9.81 -4.36 3.28
N ILE A 86 10.76 -3.51 2.91
CA ILE A 86 11.74 -2.93 3.84
C ILE A 86 11.06 -1.98 4.81
N GLU A 87 10.22 -1.09 4.32
CA GLU A 87 9.44 -0.15 5.12
C GLU A 87 8.46 -0.88 6.05
N MET A 88 7.86 -1.96 5.56
CA MET A 88 6.97 -2.81 6.35
C MET A 88 7.74 -3.52 7.48
N ALA A 89 8.91 -4.09 7.17
CA ALA A 89 9.77 -4.70 8.17
C ALA A 89 10.21 -3.68 9.23
N ALA A 90 10.55 -2.46 8.82
CA ALA A 90 10.91 -1.38 9.72
C ALA A 90 9.74 -0.99 10.64
N ALA A 91 8.51 -0.88 10.09
CA ALA A 91 7.30 -0.57 10.85
C ALA A 91 7.01 -1.64 11.92
N PHE A 92 7.06 -2.92 11.56
CA PHE A 92 6.85 -4.02 12.51
C PHE A 92 7.98 -4.13 13.53
N THR A 93 9.23 -3.90 13.14
CA THR A 93 10.36 -3.86 14.09
C THR A 93 10.17 -2.73 15.10
N LYS A 94 9.75 -1.55 14.65
CA LYS A 94 9.42 -0.42 15.53
C LYS A 94 8.24 -0.73 16.45
N ALA A 95 7.29 -1.53 16.02
CA ALA A 95 6.17 -2.00 16.83
C ALA A 95 6.52 -3.16 17.79
N GLY A 96 7.77 -3.63 17.81
CA GLY A 96 8.25 -4.64 18.76
C GLY A 96 8.26 -6.07 18.24
N PHE A 97 8.04 -6.29 16.96
CA PHE A 97 8.12 -7.61 16.31
C PHE A 97 9.55 -7.95 15.84
N GLU A 98 9.83 -9.22 15.68
CA GLU A 98 10.96 -9.75 14.94
C GLU A 98 10.53 -9.96 13.48
N ALA A 99 10.86 -9.01 12.60
CA ALA A 99 10.44 -9.04 11.20
C ALA A 99 11.42 -9.88 10.36
N HIS A 100 10.88 -10.86 9.63
CA HIS A 100 11.62 -11.72 8.72
C HIS A 100 11.19 -11.46 7.28
N ASP A 101 12.14 -11.18 6.39
CA ASP A 101 11.88 -11.11 4.95
C ASP A 101 11.68 -12.52 4.41
N VAL A 102 10.49 -12.79 3.86
CA VAL A 102 10.10 -14.10 3.35
C VAL A 102 9.66 -13.98 1.90
N HIS A 103 10.47 -14.51 0.99
CA HIS A 103 10.07 -14.59 -0.40
C HIS A 103 9.21 -15.82 -0.66
N MET A 104 8.22 -15.72 -1.56
CA MET A 104 7.34 -16.85 -1.89
C MET A 104 8.11 -18.11 -2.30
N SER A 105 9.25 -17.97 -2.99
CA SER A 105 10.11 -19.11 -3.34
C SER A 105 10.61 -19.91 -2.12
N ASP A 106 10.72 -19.27 -0.96
CA ASP A 106 11.16 -19.97 0.26
C ASP A 106 10.06 -20.86 0.82
N ILE A 107 8.82 -20.39 0.75
CA ILE A 107 7.64 -21.20 1.13
C ILE A 107 7.42 -22.32 0.12
N LEU A 108 7.43 -22.00 -1.18
CA LEU A 108 7.22 -22.97 -2.26
C LEU A 108 8.22 -24.10 -2.24
N SER A 109 9.49 -23.80 -1.93
CA SER A 109 10.57 -24.80 -1.81
C SER A 109 10.59 -25.52 -0.46
N GLY A 110 9.87 -25.01 0.54
CA GLY A 110 9.88 -25.55 1.90
C GLY A 110 11.09 -25.14 2.74
N ARG A 111 11.84 -24.12 2.31
CA ARG A 111 12.95 -23.55 3.13
C ARG A 111 12.44 -22.81 4.35
N VAL A 112 11.25 -22.20 4.24
CA VAL A 112 10.58 -21.48 5.32
C VAL A 112 9.21 -22.09 5.54
N SER A 113 8.85 -22.30 6.81
CA SER A 113 7.51 -22.71 7.24
C SER A 113 6.82 -21.57 7.96
N LEU A 114 5.51 -21.39 7.73
CA LEU A 114 4.69 -20.36 8.36
C LEU A 114 4.31 -20.68 9.81
N ASP A 115 4.52 -21.91 10.27
CA ASP A 115 4.18 -22.37 11.63
C ASP A 115 4.91 -21.62 12.76
N THR A 116 6.11 -21.13 12.46
CA THR A 116 6.95 -20.38 13.41
C THR A 116 6.57 -18.91 13.56
N PHE A 117 5.70 -18.39 12.70
CA PHE A 117 5.31 -16.97 12.71
C PHE A 117 3.98 -16.76 13.43
N ARG A 118 3.87 -15.64 14.14
CA ARG A 118 2.63 -15.13 14.73
C ARG A 118 1.89 -14.15 13.84
N GLY A 119 2.61 -13.49 12.96
CA GLY A 119 2.07 -12.56 12.00
C GLY A 119 2.56 -12.84 10.59
N LEU A 120 1.73 -12.49 9.62
CA LEU A 120 2.05 -12.48 8.20
C LEU A 120 1.61 -11.15 7.61
N VAL A 121 2.48 -10.48 6.87
CA VAL A 121 2.12 -9.29 6.12
C VAL A 121 2.43 -9.48 4.63
N ALA A 122 1.39 -9.35 3.81
CA ALA A 122 1.50 -9.31 2.37
C ALA A 122 1.64 -7.85 1.93
N CYS A 123 2.82 -7.49 1.40
CA CYS A 123 3.18 -6.12 1.06
C CYS A 123 2.55 -5.66 -0.26
N GLY A 124 2.57 -4.34 -0.44
CA GLY A 124 2.15 -3.69 -1.68
C GLY A 124 3.16 -3.83 -2.81
N GLY A 125 2.73 -3.52 -4.01
CA GLY A 125 3.52 -3.58 -5.23
C GLY A 125 2.67 -3.98 -6.42
N PHE A 126 3.32 -4.60 -7.39
CA PHE A 126 2.71 -5.08 -8.63
C PHE A 126 3.19 -6.49 -8.91
N SER A 127 2.68 -7.46 -8.15
CA SER A 127 3.10 -8.85 -8.27
C SER A 127 2.92 -9.35 -9.70
N TYR A 128 3.99 -9.91 -10.28
CA TYR A 128 4.07 -10.34 -11.67
C TYR A 128 3.70 -9.25 -12.70
N GLY A 129 3.94 -7.96 -12.37
CA GLY A 129 3.61 -6.83 -13.21
C GLY A 129 2.11 -6.68 -13.51
N ASP A 130 1.25 -7.22 -12.65
CA ASP A 130 -0.21 -7.26 -12.82
C ASP A 130 -0.71 -7.98 -14.10
N VAL A 131 0.14 -8.77 -14.74
CA VAL A 131 -0.18 -9.43 -16.03
C VAL A 131 -1.42 -10.31 -15.96
N VAL A 132 -1.64 -11.00 -14.85
CA VAL A 132 -2.82 -11.86 -14.62
C VAL A 132 -3.90 -11.18 -13.75
N GLY A 133 -3.81 -9.86 -13.58
CA GLY A 133 -4.70 -9.05 -12.75
C GLY A 133 -4.18 -8.94 -11.32
N ALA A 134 -3.95 -7.74 -10.87
CA ALA A 134 -3.48 -7.32 -9.54
C ALA A 134 -2.92 -8.49 -8.68
N GLY A 135 -3.43 -8.78 -7.50
CA GLY A 135 -2.94 -9.88 -6.65
C GLY A 135 -3.16 -11.30 -7.16
N ARG A 136 -3.85 -11.50 -8.29
CA ARG A 136 -4.25 -12.84 -8.76
C ARG A 136 -3.06 -13.77 -9.04
N GLY A 137 -1.99 -13.25 -9.63
CA GLY A 137 -0.79 -14.05 -9.88
C GLY A 137 -0.18 -14.59 -8.61
N TRP A 138 -0.09 -13.76 -7.59
CA TRP A 138 0.39 -14.15 -6.26
C TRP A 138 -0.55 -15.15 -5.58
N ALA A 139 -1.85 -14.89 -5.57
CA ALA A 139 -2.84 -15.82 -5.03
C ALA A 139 -2.78 -17.19 -5.74
N ASN A 140 -2.63 -17.21 -7.05
CA ASN A 140 -2.52 -18.45 -7.83
C ASN A 140 -1.26 -19.25 -7.46
N SER A 141 -0.13 -18.62 -7.20
CA SER A 141 1.09 -19.31 -6.77
C SER A 141 0.91 -20.03 -5.42
N ILE A 142 0.03 -19.52 -4.57
CA ILE A 142 -0.36 -20.16 -3.30
C ILE A 142 -1.36 -21.28 -3.55
N LEU A 143 -2.47 -20.96 -4.23
CA LEU A 143 -3.61 -21.88 -4.38
C LEU A 143 -3.30 -23.14 -5.16
N TYR A 144 -2.42 -23.03 -6.18
CA TYR A 144 -2.06 -24.16 -7.05
C TYR A 144 -0.77 -24.87 -6.68
N ASN A 145 -0.14 -24.48 -5.57
CA ASN A 145 0.96 -25.23 -4.97
C ASN A 145 0.48 -25.90 -3.69
N PRO A 146 0.43 -27.26 -3.62
CA PRO A 146 -0.12 -27.97 -2.44
C PRO A 146 0.54 -27.55 -1.14
N ARG A 147 1.89 -27.48 -1.11
CA ARG A 147 2.63 -27.10 0.09
C ARG A 147 2.28 -25.69 0.58
N ALA A 148 2.27 -24.71 -0.32
CA ALA A 148 1.92 -23.34 0.03
C ALA A 148 0.47 -23.27 0.51
N LYS A 149 -0.45 -23.88 -0.23
CA LYS A 149 -1.87 -23.92 0.12
C LYS A 149 -2.08 -24.47 1.53
N ASP A 150 -1.44 -25.59 1.87
CA ASP A 150 -1.57 -26.20 3.19
C ASP A 150 -1.01 -25.28 4.28
N GLN A 151 0.19 -24.72 4.10
CA GLN A 151 0.79 -23.81 5.07
C GLN A 151 -0.05 -22.53 5.31
N PHE A 152 -0.58 -21.94 4.24
CA PHE A 152 -1.45 -20.74 4.38
C PHE A 152 -2.78 -21.12 5.03
N SER A 153 -3.37 -22.26 4.67
CA SER A 153 -4.61 -22.74 5.31
C SER A 153 -4.42 -23.00 6.80
N GLU A 154 -3.34 -23.66 7.19
CA GLU A 154 -3.00 -23.88 8.60
C GLU A 154 -2.77 -22.56 9.33
N PHE A 155 -2.01 -21.63 8.73
CA PHE A 155 -1.73 -20.33 9.33
C PHE A 155 -3.02 -19.54 9.60
N PHE A 156 -3.93 -19.45 8.63
CA PHE A 156 -5.18 -18.70 8.77
C PHE A 156 -6.20 -19.35 9.70
N ASN A 157 -6.10 -20.65 9.97
CA ASN A 157 -6.97 -21.35 10.91
C ASN A 157 -6.46 -21.33 12.35
N ARG A 158 -5.30 -20.74 12.62
CA ARG A 158 -4.75 -20.64 13.98
C ARG A 158 -5.38 -19.48 14.73
N ASP A 159 -5.73 -19.69 16.01
CA ASP A 159 -6.29 -18.68 16.90
C ASP A 159 -5.23 -17.66 17.40
N ASP A 160 -3.94 -17.99 17.25
CA ASP A 160 -2.81 -17.22 17.76
C ASP A 160 -2.01 -16.50 16.67
N SER A 161 -2.58 -16.34 15.49
CA SER A 161 -1.98 -15.69 14.35
C SER A 161 -2.83 -14.52 13.83
N PHE A 162 -2.19 -13.62 13.08
CA PHE A 162 -2.88 -12.55 12.37
C PHE A 162 -2.23 -12.31 11.00
N ALA A 163 -3.00 -11.72 10.08
CA ALA A 163 -2.52 -11.33 8.77
C ALA A 163 -2.89 -9.88 8.46
N LEU A 164 -2.02 -9.21 7.72
CA LEU A 164 -2.23 -7.87 7.18
C LEU A 164 -1.94 -7.88 5.68
N GLY A 165 -2.90 -7.48 4.88
CA GLY A 165 -2.70 -7.21 3.44
C GLY A 165 -2.67 -5.72 3.19
N VAL A 166 -1.71 -5.26 2.39
CA VAL A 166 -1.57 -3.85 2.01
C VAL A 166 -1.54 -3.74 0.49
N CYS A 167 -2.44 -2.92 -0.09
CA CYS A 167 -2.50 -2.66 -1.52
C CYS A 167 -2.55 -3.97 -2.33
N ASN A 168 -1.49 -4.32 -3.07
CA ASN A 168 -1.39 -5.58 -3.81
C ASN A 168 -1.52 -6.82 -2.91
N GLY A 169 -1.03 -6.76 -1.68
CA GLY A 169 -1.19 -7.83 -0.70
C GLY A 169 -2.64 -7.99 -0.20
N CYS A 170 -3.46 -6.94 -0.27
CA CYS A 170 -4.89 -7.00 0.04
C CYS A 170 -5.70 -7.62 -1.11
N GLN A 171 -5.29 -7.39 -2.36
CA GLN A 171 -5.91 -7.93 -3.57
C GLN A 171 -5.74 -9.43 -3.71
#